data_fe3b355ddc74eee1853dffb3f71f9d5a
#
_entry.id   fe3b355ddc74eee1853dffb3f71f9d5a
#
_cell.length_a   1.000
_cell.length_b   1.000
_cell.length_c   1.000
_cell.angle_alpha   90.00
_cell.angle_beta   90.00
_cell.angle_gamma   90.00
#
_symmetry.space_group_name_H-M   'P 1'
#
loop_
_entity.id
_entity.type
_entity.pdbx_description
1 polymer ?
#
loop_
_entity_poly.entity_id
_entity_poly.type
_entity_poly.pdbx_seq_one_letter_code
_entity_poly.pdbx_strand_id
1 'polypeptide(L)'
;MFTYPAGQFLRFILPPIATGIVYFLAAAITFGLVGGSDGVAILWPASGILLAILLSSGWGRAYRHVIAAAAASLFANLLAGNSLGISFGFTIANISESVAAAWFLSRQLTRRLSFSEPSDLVWFCSAAAMGAALSATIALVVAPVSSIDFWLSWFSTDLLGILIVTPLAMIGANAVRTGAAIGRAPAVFEAIVIFALVAIISWLVFSRSGAPILFLPMLAVLMSASRLGPTGAAGGVLIVAGVSTFTFNVWSPAQNLFGIGPLAKSIYLQFYLLTLFAAALPIAALLSSRNKVVNQLAEEKRLLELAEEAANLGHWRLDVRTNKIVWSREVFSIFGLEDSVPPPLEGAINAYHPDDRQIVTNHIDRAIEHRCDFDFTARIVRPNGEIRHVRSRGEIDHIESDGSFGLFGIVQDITIQVSHAAAIEKARNRAEEAARQAQAIAETDQLTGIANRRRTTSEIVRAVLAARRDDRSLAVAVFDVDHFKRVNDTYGHHAGDEVLKRVANVAAKALRAGDMVGRFGGEEFVIILPDTTTQTAMLIAERVRSSIAKSGSTPRVTVSMGIAELAEGETGESLLRRADGALYIAKRAGRNTLRSAG
;
A
#
# COMPACT_ATOMS: atom_id res chain seq x y z
N MET A 1 19.57 -6.82 49.88
CA MET A 1 18.13 -6.74 50.20
C MET A 1 17.44 -6.13 48.97
N PHE A 2 16.91 -6.97 48.04
CA PHE A 2 16.31 -6.52 46.79
C PHE A 2 14.85 -6.17 47.04
N THR A 3 14.54 -4.88 47.16
CA THR A 3 13.16 -4.39 47.20
C THR A 3 12.58 -4.37 45.77
N TYR A 4 11.87 -5.44 45.40
CA TYR A 4 11.03 -5.42 44.22
C TYR A 4 9.84 -4.45 44.47
N PRO A 5 9.52 -3.53 43.52
CA PRO A 5 8.35 -2.68 43.69
C PRO A 5 7.10 -3.55 43.75
N ALA A 6 6.21 -3.29 44.72
CA ALA A 6 5.02 -4.10 45.03
C ALA A 6 4.16 -4.47 43.79
N GLY A 7 4.10 -3.61 42.79
CA GLY A 7 3.38 -3.88 41.53
C GLY A 7 4.02 -4.95 40.63
N GLN A 8 5.33 -5.13 40.68
CA GLN A 8 5.98 -6.20 39.91
C GLN A 8 5.86 -7.55 40.64
N PHE A 9 5.89 -7.55 41.98
CA PHE A 9 5.70 -8.75 42.79
C PHE A 9 4.28 -9.33 42.62
N LEU A 10 3.24 -8.51 42.60
CA LEU A 10 1.87 -8.92 42.32
C LEU A 10 1.71 -9.53 40.90
N ARG A 11 2.27 -8.90 39.87
CA ARG A 11 2.26 -9.42 38.48
C ARG A 11 3.03 -10.75 38.33
N PHE A 12 3.92 -11.06 39.26
CA PHE A 12 4.72 -12.25 39.25
C PHE A 12 4.03 -13.45 39.94
N ILE A 13 3.29 -13.22 41.03
CA ILE A 13 2.70 -14.27 41.88
C ILE A 13 1.21 -14.50 41.55
N LEU A 14 0.46 -13.48 41.17
CA LEU A 14 -0.97 -13.57 40.94
C LEU A 14 -1.37 -14.60 39.87
N PRO A 15 -0.70 -14.70 38.69
CA PRO A 15 -1.06 -15.67 37.68
C PRO A 15 -0.89 -17.14 38.10
N PRO A 16 0.21 -17.56 38.75
CA PRO A 16 0.33 -18.94 39.28
C PRO A 16 -0.71 -19.27 40.36
N ILE A 17 -0.98 -18.34 41.28
CA ILE A 17 -2.03 -18.54 42.30
C ILE A 17 -3.40 -18.71 41.63
N ALA A 18 -3.74 -17.85 40.67
CA ALA A 18 -4.98 -18.00 39.91
C ALA A 18 -5.06 -19.37 39.21
N THR A 19 -3.93 -19.85 38.65
CA THR A 19 -3.86 -21.21 38.05
C THR A 19 -4.16 -22.27 39.10
N GLY A 20 -3.56 -22.22 40.27
CA GLY A 20 -3.84 -23.17 41.34
C GLY A 20 -5.30 -23.19 41.79
N ILE A 21 -5.89 -22.00 41.96
CA ILE A 21 -7.29 -21.85 42.34
C ILE A 21 -8.23 -22.44 41.26
N VAL A 22 -8.03 -22.07 40.00
CA VAL A 22 -8.88 -22.54 38.88
C VAL A 22 -8.73 -24.03 38.69
N TYR A 23 -7.51 -24.56 38.80
CA TYR A 23 -7.22 -26.00 38.75
C TYR A 23 -7.94 -26.74 39.89
N PHE A 24 -7.80 -26.24 41.14
CA PHE A 24 -8.46 -26.81 42.30
C PHE A 24 -9.99 -26.82 42.17
N LEU A 25 -10.59 -25.72 41.74
CA LEU A 25 -12.03 -25.61 41.54
C LEU A 25 -12.53 -26.62 40.49
N ALA A 26 -11.80 -26.75 39.37
CA ALA A 26 -12.10 -27.72 38.34
C ALA A 26 -12.06 -29.18 38.87
N ALA A 27 -11.01 -29.52 39.62
CA ALA A 27 -10.87 -30.82 40.26
C ALA A 27 -11.97 -31.08 41.31
N ALA A 28 -12.25 -30.10 42.18
CA ALA A 28 -13.28 -30.21 43.23
C ALA A 28 -14.69 -30.37 42.64
N ILE A 29 -15.01 -29.64 41.57
CA ILE A 29 -16.30 -29.82 40.85
C ILE A 29 -16.39 -31.24 40.29
N THR A 30 -15.30 -31.77 39.71
CA THR A 30 -15.29 -33.13 39.18
C THR A 30 -15.51 -34.13 40.27
N PHE A 31 -14.80 -34.05 41.41
CA PHE A 31 -15.01 -34.95 42.56
C PHE A 31 -16.43 -34.82 43.13
N GLY A 32 -17.01 -33.63 43.21
CA GLY A 32 -18.38 -33.39 43.66
C GLY A 32 -19.44 -34.00 42.74
N LEU A 33 -19.19 -34.07 41.45
CA LEU A 33 -20.09 -34.68 40.46
C LEU A 33 -19.98 -36.22 40.45
N VAL A 34 -18.86 -36.77 40.91
CA VAL A 34 -18.62 -38.23 41.01
C VAL A 34 -19.24 -38.88 42.24
N GLY A 35 -20.01 -38.16 43.07
CA GLY A 35 -20.59 -38.52 44.39
C GLY A 35 -21.40 -39.81 44.50
N GLY A 36 -20.89 -40.96 44.02
CA GLY A 36 -21.44 -42.30 44.18
C GLY A 36 -20.32 -43.34 44.42
N SER A 37 -20.68 -44.51 44.96
CA SER A 37 -19.77 -45.60 45.34
C SER A 37 -18.84 -46.16 44.27
N ASP A 38 -18.96 -45.69 43.02
CA ASP A 38 -18.29 -46.29 41.85
C ASP A 38 -17.32 -45.33 41.14
N GLY A 39 -17.11 -44.15 41.63
CA GLY A 39 -15.93 -43.28 41.60
C GLY A 39 -15.25 -42.89 40.25
N VAL A 40 -15.89 -43.01 39.09
CA VAL A 40 -15.25 -42.69 37.81
C VAL A 40 -15.75 -41.38 37.24
N ALA A 41 -14.85 -40.42 37.10
CA ALA A 41 -15.12 -39.14 36.43
C ALA A 41 -15.32 -39.36 34.92
N ILE A 42 -16.28 -38.65 34.34
CA ILE A 42 -16.50 -38.68 32.87
C ILE A 42 -15.50 -37.75 32.16
N LEU A 43 -15.14 -36.67 32.80
CA LEU A 43 -14.29 -35.62 32.25
C LEU A 43 -13.36 -35.05 33.35
N TRP A 44 -12.08 -34.79 33.03
CA TRP A 44 -11.13 -34.12 33.92
C TRP A 44 -10.71 -32.74 33.39
N PRO A 45 -11.47 -31.69 33.65
CA PRO A 45 -11.25 -30.37 33.05
C PRO A 45 -9.93 -29.70 33.47
N ALA A 46 -9.40 -30.07 34.64
CA ALA A 46 -8.22 -29.48 35.24
C ALA A 46 -6.99 -29.60 34.32
N SER A 47 -6.81 -30.72 33.63
CA SER A 47 -5.70 -30.95 32.68
C SER A 47 -5.81 -30.08 31.46
N GLY A 48 -6.99 -29.91 30.88
CA GLY A 48 -7.21 -29.03 29.76
C GLY A 48 -6.93 -27.57 30.10
N ILE A 49 -7.30 -27.12 31.30
CA ILE A 49 -7.00 -25.78 31.82
C ILE A 49 -5.49 -25.59 31.95
N LEU A 50 -4.79 -26.55 32.58
CA LEU A 50 -3.35 -26.45 32.75
C LEU A 50 -2.63 -26.40 31.40
N LEU A 51 -2.98 -27.27 30.46
CA LEU A 51 -2.40 -27.26 29.12
C LEU A 51 -2.61 -25.92 28.41
N ALA A 52 -3.81 -25.35 28.46
CA ALA A 52 -4.10 -24.04 27.87
C ALA A 52 -3.23 -22.92 28.46
N ILE A 53 -3.00 -22.96 29.77
CA ILE A 53 -2.13 -22.00 30.49
C ILE A 53 -0.68 -22.18 30.06
N LEU A 54 -0.17 -23.42 30.00
CA LEU A 54 1.21 -23.72 29.59
C LEU A 54 1.49 -23.24 28.16
N LEU A 55 0.57 -23.49 27.22
CA LEU A 55 0.67 -23.04 25.85
C LEU A 55 0.59 -21.51 25.70
N SER A 56 -0.07 -20.84 26.64
CA SER A 56 -0.25 -19.37 26.61
C SER A 56 0.89 -18.60 27.30
N SER A 57 1.54 -19.17 28.31
CA SER A 57 2.50 -18.48 29.18
C SER A 57 3.96 -18.58 28.75
N GLY A 58 4.31 -19.53 27.86
CA GLY A 58 5.66 -19.81 27.39
C GLY A 58 6.53 -20.54 28.43
N TRP A 59 7.49 -21.36 27.95
CA TRP A 59 8.28 -22.30 28.77
C TRP A 59 9.03 -21.65 29.92
N GLY A 60 9.60 -20.46 29.77
CA GLY A 60 10.37 -19.78 30.81
C GLY A 60 9.56 -19.46 32.08
N ARG A 61 8.25 -19.47 32.02
CA ARG A 61 7.33 -19.20 33.15
C ARG A 61 6.45 -20.40 33.52
N ALA A 62 6.48 -21.44 32.70
CA ALA A 62 5.63 -22.64 32.84
C ALA A 62 5.78 -23.32 34.22
N TYR A 63 7.01 -23.44 34.76
CA TYR A 63 7.28 -24.12 36.03
C TYR A 63 6.48 -23.57 37.21
N ARG A 64 6.15 -22.28 37.24
CA ARG A 64 5.35 -21.66 38.32
C ARG A 64 3.90 -22.14 38.31
N HIS A 65 3.32 -22.23 37.10
CA HIS A 65 1.97 -22.73 36.90
C HIS A 65 1.90 -24.23 37.21
N VAL A 66 2.95 -25.00 36.84
CA VAL A 66 3.09 -26.42 37.17
C VAL A 66 3.13 -26.64 38.68
N ILE A 67 3.95 -25.88 39.42
CA ILE A 67 4.03 -25.99 40.89
C ILE A 67 2.67 -25.67 41.55
N ALA A 68 2.02 -24.61 41.13
CA ALA A 68 0.73 -24.20 41.67
C ALA A 68 -0.38 -25.24 41.37
N ALA A 69 -0.42 -25.79 40.14
CA ALA A 69 -1.33 -26.86 39.77
C ALA A 69 -1.03 -28.17 40.53
N ALA A 70 0.23 -28.53 40.73
CA ALA A 70 0.63 -29.71 41.50
C ALA A 70 0.16 -29.60 42.96
N ALA A 71 0.38 -28.46 43.61
CA ALA A 71 -0.13 -28.21 44.95
C ALA A 71 -1.65 -28.29 45.04
N ALA A 72 -2.36 -27.72 44.04
CA ALA A 72 -3.82 -27.78 43.94
C ALA A 72 -4.33 -29.23 43.72
N SER A 73 -3.67 -30.00 42.84
CA SER A 73 -4.00 -31.40 42.57
C SER A 73 -3.80 -32.26 43.80
N LEU A 74 -2.66 -32.13 44.51
CA LEU A 74 -2.38 -32.86 45.74
C LEU A 74 -3.45 -32.57 46.80
N PHE A 75 -3.76 -31.29 47.01
CA PHE A 75 -4.79 -30.90 47.98
C PHE A 75 -6.19 -31.43 47.62
N ALA A 76 -6.58 -31.38 46.36
CA ALA A 76 -7.86 -31.92 45.89
C ALA A 76 -7.97 -33.44 46.10
N ASN A 77 -6.90 -34.21 45.82
CA ASN A 77 -6.87 -35.64 46.03
C ASN A 77 -6.93 -36.04 47.53
N LEU A 78 -6.25 -35.26 48.38
CA LEU A 78 -6.33 -35.47 49.85
C LEU A 78 -7.74 -35.18 50.36
N LEU A 79 -8.39 -34.14 49.92
CA LEU A 79 -9.77 -33.80 50.28
C LEU A 79 -10.76 -34.87 49.77
N ALA A 80 -10.49 -35.52 48.65
CA ALA A 80 -11.29 -36.64 48.14
C ALA A 80 -11.08 -37.94 48.95
N GLY A 81 -10.26 -37.95 50.01
CA GLY A 81 -10.05 -39.07 50.92
C GLY A 81 -8.94 -40.05 50.51
N ASN A 82 -8.17 -39.77 49.49
CA ASN A 82 -7.04 -40.60 49.09
C ASN A 82 -5.90 -40.53 50.11
N SER A 83 -5.17 -41.62 50.27
CA SER A 83 -3.95 -41.64 51.10
C SER A 83 -2.89 -40.73 50.50
N LEU A 84 -1.91 -40.26 51.32
CA LEU A 84 -0.87 -39.36 50.88
C LEU A 84 -0.05 -39.90 49.69
N GLY A 85 0.28 -41.20 49.69
CA GLY A 85 1.04 -41.86 48.63
C GLY A 85 0.24 -41.89 47.29
N ILE A 86 -1.03 -42.25 47.36
CA ILE A 86 -1.93 -42.25 46.18
C ILE A 86 -2.15 -40.84 45.67
N SER A 87 -2.39 -39.88 46.56
CA SER A 87 -2.56 -38.46 46.20
C SER A 87 -1.34 -37.88 45.50
N PHE A 88 -0.15 -38.23 45.95
CA PHE A 88 1.11 -37.83 45.32
C PHE A 88 1.29 -38.46 43.94
N GLY A 89 1.02 -39.76 43.80
CA GLY A 89 1.09 -40.47 42.53
C GLY A 89 0.08 -39.95 41.50
N PHE A 90 -1.17 -39.73 41.88
CA PHE A 90 -2.20 -39.15 40.99
C PHE A 90 -1.87 -37.71 40.64
N THR A 91 -1.25 -36.92 41.52
CA THR A 91 -0.76 -35.59 41.20
C THR A 91 0.31 -35.65 40.12
N ILE A 92 1.28 -36.58 40.23
CA ILE A 92 2.29 -36.77 39.19
C ILE A 92 1.63 -37.14 37.85
N ALA A 93 0.70 -38.07 37.85
CA ALA A 93 -0.06 -38.46 36.64
C ALA A 93 -0.74 -37.27 35.99
N ASN A 94 -1.57 -36.53 36.71
CA ASN A 94 -2.34 -35.38 36.21
C ASN A 94 -1.49 -34.24 35.71
N ILE A 95 -0.32 -33.98 36.32
CA ILE A 95 0.55 -32.91 35.87
C ILE A 95 1.39 -33.33 34.67
N SER A 96 1.86 -34.60 34.65
CA SER A 96 2.70 -35.11 33.58
C SER A 96 2.04 -35.07 32.21
N GLU A 97 0.73 -35.32 32.14
CA GLU A 97 -0.02 -35.28 30.89
C GLU A 97 0.02 -33.89 30.22
N SER A 98 -0.33 -32.84 30.98
CA SER A 98 -0.38 -31.48 30.46
C SER A 98 1.03 -30.97 30.11
N VAL A 99 2.06 -31.33 30.90
CA VAL A 99 3.44 -30.96 30.63
C VAL A 99 3.97 -31.67 29.39
N ALA A 100 3.72 -33.01 29.27
CA ALA A 100 4.13 -33.79 28.10
C ALA A 100 3.46 -33.30 26.83
N ALA A 101 2.15 -33.04 26.85
CA ALA A 101 1.41 -32.50 25.73
C ALA A 101 1.92 -31.11 25.32
N ALA A 102 2.16 -30.21 26.26
CA ALA A 102 2.70 -28.89 26.00
C ALA A 102 4.12 -28.96 25.42
N TRP A 103 4.97 -29.86 25.96
CA TRP A 103 6.32 -30.08 25.44
C TRP A 103 6.29 -30.59 24.01
N PHE A 104 5.49 -31.60 23.72
CA PHE A 104 5.36 -32.15 22.37
C PHE A 104 4.90 -31.08 21.38
N LEU A 105 3.84 -30.33 21.69
CA LEU A 105 3.32 -29.24 20.82
C LEU A 105 4.35 -28.16 20.59
N SER A 106 5.15 -27.80 21.61
CA SER A 106 6.20 -26.77 21.46
C SER A 106 7.33 -27.18 20.52
N ARG A 107 7.52 -28.49 20.30
CA ARG A 107 8.51 -29.03 19.36
C ARG A 107 8.00 -29.12 17.94
N GLN A 108 6.69 -29.32 17.75
CA GLN A 108 6.06 -29.49 16.45
C GLN A 108 5.59 -28.17 15.85
N LEU A 109 5.20 -27.20 16.69
CA LEU A 109 4.64 -25.94 16.23
C LEU A 109 5.61 -24.78 16.52
N THR A 110 6.06 -24.09 15.49
CA THR A 110 6.87 -22.85 15.61
C THR A 110 6.02 -21.62 15.88
N ARG A 111 4.71 -21.71 15.61
CA ARG A 111 3.69 -20.67 15.83
C ARG A 111 2.69 -21.07 16.91
N ARG A 112 1.84 -20.15 17.31
CA ARG A 112 0.75 -20.45 18.25
C ARG A 112 -0.24 -21.43 17.65
N LEU A 113 -0.66 -22.42 18.44
CA LEU A 113 -1.69 -23.40 18.09
C LEU A 113 -2.99 -22.71 17.64
N SER A 114 -3.52 -23.10 16.49
CA SER A 114 -4.76 -22.60 15.92
C SER A 114 -5.74 -23.75 15.66
N PHE A 115 -6.86 -23.76 16.37
CA PHE A 115 -7.90 -24.78 16.16
C PHE A 115 -8.70 -24.62 14.85
N SER A 116 -8.42 -23.59 14.08
CA SER A 116 -8.99 -23.40 12.73
C SER A 116 -8.12 -24.00 11.62
N GLU A 117 -6.95 -24.52 11.94
CA GLU A 117 -6.03 -25.15 10.98
C GLU A 117 -6.03 -26.68 11.18
N PRO A 118 -6.40 -27.47 10.17
CA PRO A 118 -6.49 -28.93 10.30
C PRO A 118 -5.17 -29.59 10.71
N SER A 119 -4.04 -29.09 10.23
CA SER A 119 -2.70 -29.60 10.61
C SER A 119 -2.40 -29.45 12.09
N ASP A 120 -2.75 -28.29 12.67
CA ASP A 120 -2.53 -28.03 14.11
C ASP A 120 -3.42 -28.94 14.97
N LEU A 121 -4.63 -29.23 14.47
CA LEU A 121 -5.55 -30.14 15.14
C LEU A 121 -4.98 -31.56 15.26
N VAL A 122 -4.35 -32.06 14.20
CA VAL A 122 -3.70 -33.38 14.23
C VAL A 122 -2.61 -33.43 15.31
N TRP A 123 -1.74 -32.41 15.34
CA TRP A 123 -0.71 -32.33 16.37
C TRP A 123 -1.28 -32.19 17.79
N PHE A 124 -2.35 -31.42 17.95
CA PHE A 124 -3.05 -31.26 19.22
C PHE A 124 -3.67 -32.58 19.71
N CYS A 125 -4.40 -33.29 18.86
CA CYS A 125 -4.97 -34.58 19.22
C CYS A 125 -3.90 -35.63 19.55
N SER A 126 -2.80 -35.65 18.79
CA SER A 126 -1.67 -36.56 19.07
C SER A 126 -1.01 -36.24 20.40
N ALA A 127 -0.81 -34.96 20.72
CA ALA A 127 -0.26 -34.52 22.01
C ALA A 127 -1.17 -34.87 23.18
N ALA A 128 -2.48 -34.65 23.02
CA ALA A 128 -3.49 -35.01 24.02
C ALA A 128 -3.50 -36.51 24.31
N ALA A 129 -3.51 -37.33 23.24
CA ALA A 129 -3.52 -38.79 23.36
C ALA A 129 -2.22 -39.31 24.03
N MET A 130 -1.07 -38.77 23.65
CA MET A 130 0.22 -39.12 24.26
C MET A 130 0.28 -38.73 25.74
N GLY A 131 -0.17 -37.51 26.07
CA GLY A 131 -0.23 -37.05 27.46
C GLY A 131 -1.16 -37.90 28.33
N ALA A 132 -2.39 -38.14 27.87
CA ALA A 132 -3.37 -38.96 28.54
C ALA A 132 -2.91 -40.42 28.74
N ALA A 133 -2.23 -41.01 27.74
CA ALA A 133 -1.65 -42.35 27.86
C ALA A 133 -0.54 -42.41 28.91
N LEU A 134 0.33 -41.38 28.98
CA LEU A 134 1.34 -41.28 30.01
C LEU A 134 0.74 -41.17 31.41
N SER A 135 -0.28 -40.31 31.60
CA SER A 135 -1.01 -40.12 32.83
C SER A 135 -1.66 -41.43 33.29
N ALA A 136 -2.43 -42.07 32.41
CA ALA A 136 -3.11 -43.33 32.70
C ALA A 136 -2.15 -44.46 33.11
N THR A 137 -0.98 -44.52 32.50
CA THR A 137 0.05 -45.48 32.81
C THR A 137 0.68 -45.23 34.20
N ILE A 138 0.94 -43.97 34.54
CA ILE A 138 1.43 -43.60 35.89
C ILE A 138 0.34 -43.89 36.93
N ALA A 139 -0.88 -43.52 36.67
CA ALA A 139 -2.02 -43.76 37.56
C ALA A 139 -2.23 -45.25 37.82
N LEU A 140 -2.10 -46.11 36.78
CA LEU A 140 -2.23 -47.56 36.89
C LEU A 140 -1.22 -48.19 37.86
N VAL A 141 0.01 -47.66 37.87
CA VAL A 141 1.11 -48.13 38.75
C VAL A 141 0.82 -47.79 40.21
N VAL A 142 0.14 -46.67 40.48
CA VAL A 142 -0.12 -46.16 41.84
C VAL A 142 -1.46 -46.61 42.37
N ALA A 143 -2.41 -46.99 41.50
CA ALA A 143 -3.76 -47.35 41.88
C ALA A 143 -3.79 -48.64 42.72
N PRO A 144 -4.69 -48.71 43.71
CA PRO A 144 -4.89 -49.93 44.52
C PRO A 144 -5.42 -51.11 43.69
N VAL A 145 -6.11 -50.83 42.60
CA VAL A 145 -6.67 -51.82 41.68
C VAL A 145 -6.15 -51.53 40.29
N SER A 146 -5.33 -52.41 39.74
CA SER A 146 -4.73 -52.30 38.42
C SER A 146 -5.55 -53.17 37.43
N SER A 147 -6.37 -52.53 36.61
CA SER A 147 -7.12 -53.18 35.53
C SER A 147 -7.07 -52.41 34.24
N ILE A 148 -7.29 -53.08 33.12
CA ILE A 148 -7.34 -52.43 31.81
C ILE A 148 -8.49 -51.43 31.73
N ASP A 149 -9.62 -51.73 32.39
CA ASP A 149 -10.79 -50.86 32.44
C ASP A 149 -10.50 -49.56 33.20
N PHE A 150 -9.70 -49.63 34.29
CA PHE A 150 -9.21 -48.46 35.01
C PHE A 150 -8.33 -47.62 34.10
N TRP A 151 -7.39 -48.23 33.39
CA TRP A 151 -6.52 -47.52 32.46
C TRP A 151 -7.31 -46.85 31.35
N LEU A 152 -8.25 -47.56 30.71
CA LEU A 152 -9.09 -47.00 29.63
C LEU A 152 -9.96 -45.85 30.13
N SER A 153 -10.54 -45.99 31.32
CA SER A 153 -11.36 -44.95 31.91
C SER A 153 -10.53 -43.71 32.26
N TRP A 154 -9.33 -43.87 32.86
CA TRP A 154 -8.44 -42.78 33.18
C TRP A 154 -7.98 -42.07 31.90
N PHE A 155 -7.47 -42.82 30.92
CA PHE A 155 -7.08 -42.32 29.61
C PHE A 155 -8.18 -41.51 28.93
N SER A 156 -9.39 -42.03 28.87
CA SER A 156 -10.51 -41.36 28.20
C SER A 156 -10.95 -40.09 28.93
N THR A 157 -10.93 -40.09 30.26
CA THR A 157 -11.27 -38.96 31.13
C THR A 157 -10.30 -37.78 30.90
N ASP A 158 -9.02 -38.07 30.93
CA ASP A 158 -7.94 -37.07 30.73
C ASP A 158 -7.92 -36.57 29.30
N LEU A 159 -8.04 -37.48 28.31
CA LEU A 159 -8.09 -37.12 26.91
C LEU A 159 -9.27 -36.19 26.62
N LEU A 160 -10.45 -36.48 27.11
CA LEU A 160 -11.64 -35.62 26.97
C LEU A 160 -11.41 -34.25 27.64
N GLY A 161 -10.81 -34.24 28.84
CA GLY A 161 -10.46 -33.01 29.55
C GLY A 161 -9.59 -32.08 28.72
N ILE A 162 -8.54 -32.62 28.14
CA ILE A 162 -7.64 -31.85 27.26
C ILE A 162 -8.36 -31.42 25.98
N LEU A 163 -9.00 -32.36 25.27
CA LEU A 163 -9.59 -32.08 23.95
C LEU A 163 -10.74 -31.06 24.00
N ILE A 164 -11.55 -31.07 25.04
CA ILE A 164 -12.72 -30.18 25.14
C ILE A 164 -12.33 -28.85 25.77
N VAL A 165 -11.58 -28.87 26.88
CA VAL A 165 -11.38 -27.69 27.72
C VAL A 165 -10.25 -26.81 27.18
N THR A 166 -9.18 -27.38 26.62
CA THR A 166 -8.07 -26.59 26.10
C THR A 166 -8.48 -25.62 24.96
N PRO A 167 -9.23 -26.06 23.94
CA PRO A 167 -9.70 -25.15 22.89
C PRO A 167 -10.56 -24.01 23.44
N LEU A 168 -11.51 -24.33 24.34
CA LEU A 168 -12.40 -23.33 24.94
C LEU A 168 -11.63 -22.30 25.77
N ALA A 169 -10.69 -22.76 26.60
CA ALA A 169 -9.86 -21.89 27.43
C ALA A 169 -8.96 -20.97 26.57
N MET A 170 -8.34 -21.52 25.53
CA MET A 170 -7.46 -20.73 24.64
C MET A 170 -8.24 -19.73 23.78
N ILE A 171 -9.39 -20.12 23.22
CA ILE A 171 -10.23 -19.23 22.43
C ILE A 171 -10.81 -18.14 23.32
N GLY A 172 -11.30 -18.49 24.52
CA GLY A 172 -11.81 -17.54 25.51
C GLY A 172 -10.75 -16.52 25.95
N ALA A 173 -9.55 -17.00 26.27
CA ALA A 173 -8.43 -16.13 26.63
C ALA A 173 -8.03 -15.20 25.49
N ASN A 174 -8.05 -15.67 24.25
CA ASN A 174 -7.75 -14.85 23.10
C ASN A 174 -8.85 -13.80 22.85
N ALA A 175 -10.11 -14.15 22.97
CA ALA A 175 -11.24 -13.23 22.83
C ALA A 175 -11.17 -12.08 23.86
N VAL A 176 -10.83 -12.38 25.11
CA VAL A 176 -10.62 -11.36 26.15
C VAL A 176 -9.42 -10.46 25.81
N ARG A 177 -8.32 -11.02 25.32
CA ARG A 177 -7.12 -10.25 24.98
C ARG A 177 -7.30 -9.31 23.78
N THR A 178 -8.09 -9.71 22.79
CA THR A 178 -8.32 -8.94 21.55
C THR A 178 -9.51 -7.99 21.67
N GLY A 179 -10.27 -8.03 22.77
CA GLY A 179 -11.50 -7.26 22.93
C GLY A 179 -12.63 -7.70 21.97
N ALA A 180 -12.44 -8.82 21.25
CA ALA A 180 -13.37 -9.29 20.23
C ALA A 180 -14.72 -9.76 20.81
N ALA A 181 -14.75 -10.06 22.12
CA ALA A 181 -15.97 -10.51 22.82
C ALA A 181 -17.02 -9.39 23.03
N ILE A 182 -16.64 -8.13 22.90
CA ILE A 182 -17.53 -6.99 23.28
C ILE A 182 -18.24 -6.38 22.06
N GLY A 183 -17.85 -6.72 20.82
CA GLY A 183 -18.24 -5.94 19.64
C GLY A 183 -19.45 -6.41 18.83
N ARG A 184 -20.03 -7.61 19.06
CA ARG A 184 -21.12 -8.14 18.20
C ARG A 184 -22.22 -8.81 19.01
N ALA A 185 -23.13 -8.03 19.56
CA ALA A 185 -24.32 -8.51 20.24
C ALA A 185 -25.10 -9.62 19.47
N PRO A 186 -25.29 -9.55 18.13
CA PRO A 186 -25.99 -10.61 17.40
C PRO A 186 -25.23 -11.95 17.39
N ALA A 187 -23.90 -11.95 17.35
CA ALA A 187 -23.11 -13.20 17.36
C ALA A 187 -23.15 -13.89 18.75
N VAL A 188 -23.18 -13.13 19.83
CA VAL A 188 -23.33 -13.65 21.19
C VAL A 188 -24.73 -14.23 21.37
N PHE A 189 -25.76 -13.57 20.89
CA PHE A 189 -27.13 -14.07 20.94
C PHE A 189 -27.27 -15.38 20.14
N GLU A 190 -26.72 -15.45 18.93
CA GLU A 190 -26.71 -16.68 18.13
C GLU A 190 -26.03 -17.84 18.88
N ALA A 191 -24.89 -17.60 19.50
CA ALA A 191 -24.18 -18.61 20.28
C ALA A 191 -25.00 -19.11 21.46
N ILE A 192 -25.66 -18.21 22.20
CA ILE A 192 -26.54 -18.58 23.31
C ILE A 192 -27.71 -19.48 22.82
N VAL A 193 -28.36 -19.10 21.73
CA VAL A 193 -29.48 -19.88 21.16
C VAL A 193 -29.03 -21.27 20.73
N ILE A 194 -27.89 -21.36 20.04
CA ILE A 194 -27.34 -22.64 19.57
C ILE A 194 -26.98 -23.54 20.77
N PHE A 195 -26.28 -23.01 21.78
CA PHE A 195 -25.91 -23.79 22.95
C PHE A 195 -27.13 -24.19 23.81
N ALA A 196 -28.14 -23.32 23.92
CA ALA A 196 -29.41 -23.67 24.55
C ALA A 196 -30.11 -24.82 23.81
N LEU A 197 -30.11 -24.81 22.48
CA LEU A 197 -30.67 -25.89 21.66
C LEU A 197 -29.92 -27.21 21.88
N VAL A 198 -28.58 -27.19 21.90
CA VAL A 198 -27.75 -28.36 22.22
C VAL A 198 -28.12 -28.90 23.61
N ALA A 199 -28.25 -28.02 24.61
CA ALA A 199 -28.62 -28.42 25.98
C ALA A 199 -30.03 -29.06 26.05
N ILE A 200 -31.01 -28.44 25.39
CA ILE A 200 -32.40 -28.95 25.37
C ILE A 200 -32.46 -30.30 24.68
N ILE A 201 -31.85 -30.46 23.51
CA ILE A 201 -31.82 -31.73 22.79
C ILE A 201 -31.13 -32.81 23.63
N SER A 202 -29.99 -32.48 24.24
CA SER A 202 -29.26 -33.40 25.11
C SER A 202 -30.11 -33.81 26.33
N TRP A 203 -30.77 -32.85 26.97
CA TRP A 203 -31.67 -33.12 28.07
C TRP A 203 -32.83 -34.08 27.67
N LEU A 204 -33.49 -33.79 26.56
CA LEU A 204 -34.60 -34.61 26.05
C LEU A 204 -34.17 -36.06 25.75
N VAL A 205 -32.93 -36.23 25.23
CA VAL A 205 -32.39 -37.55 24.88
C VAL A 205 -31.97 -38.32 26.13
N PHE A 206 -31.19 -37.70 27.03
CA PHE A 206 -30.65 -38.39 28.20
C PHE A 206 -31.67 -38.56 29.37
N SER A 207 -32.78 -37.80 29.38
CA SER A 207 -33.84 -37.95 30.39
C SER A 207 -34.87 -39.05 30.07
N ARG A 208 -34.87 -39.61 28.85
CA ARG A 208 -35.81 -40.64 28.44
C ARG A 208 -35.16 -42.01 28.34
N SER A 209 -35.76 -43.01 28.97
CA SER A 209 -35.32 -44.41 28.88
C SER A 209 -35.81 -45.07 27.59
N GLY A 210 -34.92 -45.72 26.86
CA GLY A 210 -35.27 -46.73 25.86
C GLY A 210 -35.38 -46.30 24.40
N ALA A 211 -35.09 -45.05 24.03
CA ALA A 211 -35.06 -44.65 22.62
C ALA A 211 -33.63 -44.61 22.06
N PRO A 212 -33.32 -45.23 20.90
CA PRO A 212 -32.01 -45.18 20.27
C PRO A 212 -31.81 -43.86 19.53
N ILE A 213 -31.97 -42.70 20.21
CA ILE A 213 -31.91 -41.35 19.64
C ILE A 213 -30.65 -40.60 20.01
N LEU A 214 -29.60 -41.32 20.42
CA LEU A 214 -28.26 -40.73 20.77
C LEU A 214 -27.61 -40.00 19.61
N PHE A 215 -28.06 -40.18 18.37
CA PHE A 215 -27.57 -39.40 17.23
C PHE A 215 -28.06 -37.95 17.23
N LEU A 216 -29.14 -37.59 17.94
CA LEU A 216 -29.66 -36.20 17.95
C LEU A 216 -28.71 -35.18 18.59
N PRO A 217 -28.11 -35.43 19.77
CA PRO A 217 -27.07 -34.54 20.30
C PRO A 217 -25.88 -34.41 19.35
N MET A 218 -25.52 -35.47 18.60
CA MET A 218 -24.48 -35.43 17.59
C MET A 218 -24.79 -34.41 16.48
N LEU A 219 -26.02 -34.46 15.93
CA LEU A 219 -26.47 -33.50 14.93
C LEU A 219 -26.48 -32.08 15.47
N ALA A 220 -26.93 -31.88 16.71
CA ALA A 220 -26.90 -30.56 17.36
C ALA A 220 -25.48 -30.01 17.57
N VAL A 221 -24.54 -30.87 17.96
CA VAL A 221 -23.11 -30.49 18.08
C VAL A 221 -22.49 -30.20 16.72
N LEU A 222 -22.80 -30.98 15.67
CA LEU A 222 -22.34 -30.70 14.30
C LEU A 222 -22.89 -29.38 13.77
N MET A 223 -24.17 -29.07 14.07
CA MET A 223 -24.74 -27.76 13.74
C MET A 223 -24.04 -26.64 14.49
N SER A 224 -23.79 -26.82 15.79
CA SER A 224 -23.00 -25.86 16.59
C SER A 224 -21.59 -25.67 16.01
N ALA A 225 -20.90 -26.73 15.63
CA ALA A 225 -19.59 -26.74 15.01
C ALA A 225 -19.58 -25.99 13.65
N SER A 226 -20.60 -26.19 12.83
CA SER A 226 -20.72 -25.56 11.52
C SER A 226 -20.96 -24.04 11.60
N ARG A 227 -21.68 -23.57 12.63
CA ARG A 227 -22.03 -22.14 12.81
C ARG A 227 -20.99 -21.37 13.63
N LEU A 228 -20.51 -21.97 14.72
CA LEU A 228 -19.61 -21.33 15.70
C LEU A 228 -18.15 -21.83 15.59
N GLY A 229 -17.84 -22.67 14.61
CA GLY A 229 -16.51 -23.21 14.40
C GLY A 229 -16.01 -24.07 15.58
N PRO A 230 -14.66 -24.05 15.87
CA PRO A 230 -14.08 -24.85 16.95
C PRO A 230 -14.68 -24.57 18.34
N THR A 231 -15.13 -23.34 18.59
CA THR A 231 -15.84 -22.99 19.84
C THR A 231 -17.16 -23.72 19.96
N GLY A 232 -17.92 -23.81 18.85
CA GLY A 232 -19.17 -24.55 18.78
C GLY A 232 -19.00 -26.04 18.95
N ALA A 233 -17.96 -26.62 18.36
CA ALA A 233 -17.62 -28.04 18.53
C ALA A 233 -17.31 -28.37 20.00
N ALA A 234 -16.31 -27.68 20.60
CA ALA A 234 -15.88 -27.96 21.96
C ALA A 234 -16.93 -27.57 23.01
N GLY A 235 -17.62 -26.42 22.84
CA GLY A 235 -18.69 -25.97 23.71
C GLY A 235 -19.91 -26.89 23.65
N GLY A 236 -20.27 -27.33 22.44
CA GLY A 236 -21.38 -28.31 22.25
C GLY A 236 -21.09 -29.63 22.94
N VAL A 237 -19.91 -30.20 22.77
CA VAL A 237 -19.52 -31.46 23.45
C VAL A 237 -19.47 -31.27 24.98
N LEU A 238 -18.98 -30.13 25.49
CA LEU A 238 -18.97 -29.80 26.92
C LEU A 238 -20.41 -29.79 27.49
N ILE A 239 -21.36 -29.18 26.77
CA ILE A 239 -22.75 -29.13 27.16
C ILE A 239 -23.35 -30.55 27.19
N VAL A 240 -23.09 -31.35 26.15
CA VAL A 240 -23.54 -32.76 26.13
C VAL A 240 -22.95 -33.54 27.31
N ALA A 241 -21.64 -33.35 27.59
CA ALA A 241 -20.97 -33.99 28.73
C ALA A 241 -21.60 -33.58 30.07
N GLY A 242 -21.85 -32.28 30.28
CA GLY A 242 -22.46 -31.75 31.50
C GLY A 242 -23.90 -32.26 31.71
N VAL A 243 -24.72 -32.17 30.65
CA VAL A 243 -26.12 -32.64 30.71
C VAL A 243 -26.20 -34.14 30.93
N SER A 244 -25.41 -34.93 30.20
CA SER A 244 -25.41 -36.39 30.37
C SER A 244 -24.94 -36.80 31.77
N THR A 245 -23.86 -36.21 32.29
CA THR A 245 -23.35 -36.44 33.64
C THR A 245 -24.40 -36.12 34.71
N PHE A 246 -25.05 -34.97 34.60
CA PHE A 246 -26.08 -34.53 35.53
C PHE A 246 -27.28 -35.50 35.48
N THR A 247 -27.75 -35.87 34.29
CA THR A 247 -28.90 -36.75 34.11
C THR A 247 -28.64 -38.15 34.67
N PHE A 248 -27.42 -38.68 34.44
CA PHE A 248 -27.06 -40.01 34.96
C PHE A 248 -26.89 -40.04 36.47
N ASN A 249 -26.31 -39.03 37.10
CA ASN A 249 -25.94 -39.06 38.52
C ASN A 249 -27.04 -38.49 39.43
N VAL A 250 -27.82 -37.49 38.97
CA VAL A 250 -28.74 -36.72 39.82
C VAL A 250 -30.20 -37.02 39.55
N TRP A 251 -30.57 -37.15 38.27
CA TRP A 251 -32.00 -37.22 37.90
C TRP A 251 -32.59 -38.61 37.78
N SER A 252 -31.81 -39.59 37.38
CA SER A 252 -32.31 -40.94 37.17
C SER A 252 -31.30 -42.03 37.47
N PRO A 253 -31.03 -42.28 38.76
CA PRO A 253 -30.09 -43.35 39.15
C PRO A 253 -30.59 -44.75 38.77
N ALA A 254 -31.90 -44.93 38.51
CA ALA A 254 -32.53 -46.25 38.27
C ALA A 254 -32.54 -46.72 36.80
N GLN A 255 -32.11 -45.89 35.85
CA GLN A 255 -32.17 -46.29 34.44
C GLN A 255 -30.96 -47.11 34.04
N ASN A 256 -31.09 -48.42 34.15
CA ASN A 256 -30.15 -49.39 33.57
C ASN A 256 -30.24 -49.36 32.03
N LEU A 257 -29.60 -48.37 31.40
CA LEU A 257 -29.30 -48.45 29.98
C LEU A 257 -28.48 -49.75 29.79
N PHE A 258 -29.05 -50.74 29.13
CA PHE A 258 -28.42 -52.01 28.76
C PHE A 258 -28.05 -53.00 29.88
N GLY A 259 -28.43 -52.85 31.14
CA GLY A 259 -28.06 -53.78 32.20
C GLY A 259 -26.56 -53.88 32.51
N ILE A 260 -25.79 -52.89 32.12
CA ILE A 260 -24.31 -52.81 32.31
C ILE A 260 -23.97 -52.10 33.61
N GLY A 261 -22.85 -52.50 34.23
CA GLY A 261 -22.34 -51.88 35.47
C GLY A 261 -21.93 -50.41 35.31
N PRO A 262 -21.77 -49.67 36.43
CA PRO A 262 -21.50 -48.24 36.41
C PRO A 262 -20.22 -47.86 35.66
N LEU A 263 -19.14 -48.62 35.80
CA LEU A 263 -17.88 -48.42 35.10
C LEU A 263 -18.06 -48.53 33.58
N ALA A 264 -18.75 -49.55 33.11
CA ALA A 264 -19.02 -49.75 31.69
C ALA A 264 -19.90 -48.62 31.09
N LYS A 265 -20.84 -48.07 31.88
CA LYS A 265 -21.62 -46.87 31.48
C LYS A 265 -20.73 -45.64 31.31
N SER A 266 -19.82 -45.38 32.24
CA SER A 266 -18.91 -44.28 32.17
C SER A 266 -17.99 -44.38 30.93
N ILE A 267 -17.43 -45.56 30.69
CA ILE A 267 -16.60 -45.83 29.50
C ILE A 267 -17.42 -45.62 28.22
N TYR A 268 -18.65 -46.12 28.16
CA TYR A 268 -19.54 -45.92 27.00
C TYR A 268 -19.78 -44.44 26.72
N LEU A 269 -20.11 -43.66 27.76
CA LEU A 269 -20.33 -42.20 27.60
C LEU A 269 -19.06 -41.47 27.19
N GLN A 270 -17.91 -41.84 27.75
CA GLN A 270 -16.63 -41.29 27.34
C GLN A 270 -16.33 -41.54 25.86
N PHE A 271 -16.52 -42.77 25.37
CA PHE A 271 -16.38 -43.09 23.95
C PHE A 271 -17.38 -42.37 23.07
N TYR A 272 -18.61 -42.18 23.51
CA TYR A 272 -19.60 -41.40 22.81
C TYR A 272 -19.18 -39.93 22.68
N LEU A 273 -18.69 -39.30 23.76
CA LEU A 273 -18.17 -37.92 23.74
C LEU A 273 -16.93 -37.77 22.88
N LEU A 274 -16.02 -38.76 22.91
CA LEU A 274 -14.84 -38.78 21.99
C LEU A 274 -15.29 -38.87 20.54
N THR A 275 -16.31 -39.67 20.22
CA THR A 275 -16.85 -39.76 18.86
C THR A 275 -17.50 -38.45 18.42
N LEU A 276 -18.23 -37.78 19.32
CA LEU A 276 -18.79 -36.44 19.04
C LEU A 276 -17.71 -35.45 18.73
N PHE A 277 -16.66 -35.44 19.56
CA PHE A 277 -15.54 -34.53 19.38
C PHE A 277 -14.75 -34.81 18.10
N ALA A 278 -14.45 -36.09 17.84
CA ALA A 278 -13.76 -36.55 16.65
C ALA A 278 -14.52 -36.24 15.35
N ALA A 279 -15.84 -36.20 15.39
CA ALA A 279 -16.68 -35.80 14.26
C ALA A 279 -16.76 -34.25 14.12
N ALA A 280 -16.99 -33.55 15.23
CA ALA A 280 -17.32 -32.13 15.21
C ALA A 280 -16.11 -31.21 15.00
N LEU A 281 -14.97 -31.49 15.65
CA LEU A 281 -13.83 -30.58 15.62
C LEU A 281 -13.11 -30.50 14.26
N PRO A 282 -12.85 -31.63 13.55
CA PRO A 282 -12.29 -31.58 12.21
C PRO A 282 -13.19 -30.84 11.21
N ILE A 283 -14.52 -31.06 11.29
CA ILE A 283 -15.47 -30.35 10.45
C ILE A 283 -15.44 -28.85 10.72
N ALA A 284 -15.42 -28.46 12.01
CA ALA A 284 -15.33 -27.06 12.41
C ALA A 284 -14.03 -26.41 11.91
N ALA A 285 -12.89 -27.10 12.03
CA ALA A 285 -11.59 -26.61 11.56
C ALA A 285 -11.57 -26.44 10.03
N LEU A 286 -12.07 -27.44 9.29
CA LEU A 286 -12.13 -27.41 7.84
C LEU A 286 -13.00 -26.26 7.32
N LEU A 287 -14.21 -26.10 7.90
CA LEU A 287 -15.12 -25.00 7.53
C LEU A 287 -14.53 -23.63 7.87
N SER A 288 -13.88 -23.51 9.02
CA SER A 288 -13.21 -22.27 9.43
C SER A 288 -12.05 -21.90 8.49
N SER A 289 -11.23 -22.89 8.12
CA SER A 289 -10.12 -22.72 7.17
C SER A 289 -10.64 -22.31 5.79
N ARG A 290 -11.66 -23.02 5.28
CA ARG A 290 -12.30 -22.68 3.99
C ARG A 290 -12.86 -21.26 3.98
N ASN A 291 -13.60 -20.86 5.02
CA ASN A 291 -14.17 -19.52 5.11
C ASN A 291 -13.09 -18.44 5.14
N LYS A 292 -11.97 -18.70 5.82
CA LYS A 292 -10.83 -17.80 5.84
C LYS A 292 -10.25 -17.59 4.44
N VAL A 293 -10.04 -18.67 3.69
CA VAL A 293 -9.51 -18.60 2.30
C VAL A 293 -10.50 -17.88 1.39
N VAL A 294 -11.81 -18.18 1.48
CA VAL A 294 -12.83 -17.50 0.66
C VAL A 294 -12.86 -16.00 0.96
N ASN A 295 -12.81 -15.61 2.24
CA ASN A 295 -12.80 -14.19 2.62
C ASN A 295 -11.52 -13.48 2.18
N GLN A 296 -10.35 -14.14 2.26
CA GLN A 296 -9.09 -13.58 1.75
C GLN A 296 -9.16 -13.37 0.23
N LEU A 297 -9.63 -14.37 -0.51
CA LEU A 297 -9.76 -14.26 -1.96
C LEU A 297 -10.75 -13.16 -2.37
N ALA A 298 -11.87 -13.02 -1.63
CA ALA A 298 -12.84 -11.95 -1.87
C ALA A 298 -12.23 -10.55 -1.63
N GLU A 299 -11.42 -10.41 -0.57
CA GLU A 299 -10.73 -9.15 -0.26
C GLU A 299 -9.64 -8.84 -1.30
N GLU A 300 -8.83 -9.84 -1.69
CA GLU A 300 -7.83 -9.67 -2.76
C GLU A 300 -8.48 -9.25 -4.08
N LYS A 301 -9.58 -9.92 -4.46
CA LYS A 301 -10.35 -9.55 -5.65
C LYS A 301 -10.86 -8.11 -5.58
N ARG A 302 -11.42 -7.71 -4.43
CA ARG A 302 -11.90 -6.34 -4.21
C ARG A 302 -10.79 -5.30 -4.32
N LEU A 303 -9.60 -5.60 -3.75
CA LEU A 303 -8.45 -4.70 -3.85
C LEU A 303 -7.96 -4.55 -5.29
N LEU A 304 -7.97 -5.64 -6.08
CA LEU A 304 -7.66 -5.59 -7.51
C LEU A 304 -8.65 -4.71 -8.27
N GLU A 305 -9.95 -4.90 -8.05
CA GLU A 305 -11.00 -4.08 -8.70
C GLU A 305 -10.85 -2.59 -8.36
N LEU A 306 -10.54 -2.25 -7.10
CA LEU A 306 -10.27 -0.87 -6.69
C LEU A 306 -8.99 -0.29 -7.31
N ALA A 307 -7.96 -1.11 -7.47
CA ALA A 307 -6.72 -0.68 -8.12
C ALA A 307 -6.93 -0.43 -9.62
N GLU A 308 -7.70 -1.28 -10.30
CA GLU A 308 -8.10 -1.08 -11.70
C GLU A 308 -8.89 0.23 -11.90
N GLU A 309 -9.89 0.47 -11.06
CA GLU A 309 -10.70 1.69 -11.08
C GLU A 309 -9.82 2.94 -10.83
N ALA A 310 -8.97 2.91 -9.80
CA ALA A 310 -8.10 4.04 -9.47
C ALA A 310 -7.06 4.35 -10.57
N ALA A 311 -6.63 3.34 -11.31
CA ALA A 311 -5.68 3.49 -12.42
C ALA A 311 -6.37 3.77 -13.76
N ASN A 312 -7.71 3.76 -13.84
CA ASN A 312 -8.49 3.75 -15.09
C ASN A 312 -7.97 2.68 -16.06
N LEU A 313 -7.73 1.48 -15.54
CA LEU A 313 -7.11 0.37 -16.24
C LEU A 313 -8.04 -0.84 -16.19
N GLY A 314 -8.50 -1.30 -17.33
CA GLY A 314 -9.27 -2.53 -17.44
C GLY A 314 -8.44 -3.64 -18.08
N HIS A 315 -8.77 -4.88 -17.74
CA HIS A 315 -8.17 -6.04 -18.40
C HIS A 315 -9.18 -6.76 -19.30
N TRP A 316 -8.68 -7.38 -20.34
CA TRP A 316 -9.46 -8.18 -21.28
C TRP A 316 -8.71 -9.45 -21.65
N ARG A 317 -9.46 -10.47 -22.07
CA ARG A 317 -8.92 -11.72 -22.56
C ARG A 317 -9.66 -12.13 -23.82
N LEU A 318 -8.93 -12.59 -24.84
CA LEU A 318 -9.45 -13.12 -26.08
C LEU A 318 -9.02 -14.57 -26.24
N ASP A 319 -9.95 -15.49 -26.35
CA ASP A 319 -9.69 -16.84 -26.84
C ASP A 319 -9.72 -16.79 -28.37
N VAL A 320 -8.54 -16.95 -28.98
CA VAL A 320 -8.38 -16.81 -30.44
C VAL A 320 -9.13 -17.91 -31.19
N ARG A 321 -9.26 -19.11 -30.62
CA ARG A 321 -9.94 -20.24 -31.26
C ARG A 321 -11.47 -20.06 -31.30
N THR A 322 -12.04 -19.61 -30.21
CA THR A 322 -13.51 -19.44 -30.07
C THR A 322 -13.96 -18.03 -30.40
N ASN A 323 -13.03 -17.11 -30.61
CA ASN A 323 -13.27 -15.67 -30.78
C ASN A 323 -14.09 -15.05 -29.64
N LYS A 324 -13.97 -15.64 -28.44
CA LYS A 324 -14.67 -15.20 -27.25
C LYS A 324 -13.83 -14.19 -26.48
N ILE A 325 -14.41 -13.02 -26.26
CA ILE A 325 -13.79 -11.96 -25.45
C ILE A 325 -14.40 -11.97 -24.06
N VAL A 326 -13.56 -11.71 -23.07
CA VAL A 326 -13.97 -11.42 -21.68
C VAL A 326 -13.39 -10.05 -21.33
N TRP A 327 -14.23 -9.17 -20.79
CA TRP A 327 -13.86 -7.84 -20.34
C TRP A 327 -14.01 -7.72 -18.83
N SER A 328 -13.10 -7.02 -18.18
CA SER A 328 -13.31 -6.56 -16.81
C SER A 328 -14.34 -5.43 -16.80
N ARG A 329 -14.93 -5.18 -15.63
CA ARG A 329 -15.89 -4.09 -15.41
C ARG A 329 -15.34 -2.74 -15.88
N GLU A 330 -14.05 -2.51 -15.65
CA GLU A 330 -13.42 -1.24 -16.01
C GLU A 330 -13.29 -1.07 -17.53
N VAL A 331 -13.12 -2.15 -18.32
CA VAL A 331 -13.17 -2.04 -19.79
C VAL A 331 -14.53 -1.54 -20.24
N PHE A 332 -15.63 -2.07 -19.70
CA PHE A 332 -16.98 -1.57 -20.01
C PHE A 332 -17.12 -0.08 -19.65
N SER A 333 -16.60 0.31 -18.46
CA SER A 333 -16.58 1.71 -18.01
C SER A 333 -15.80 2.61 -18.97
N ILE A 334 -14.61 2.20 -19.40
CA ILE A 334 -13.76 2.95 -20.34
C ILE A 334 -14.49 3.14 -21.69
N PHE A 335 -15.12 2.09 -22.21
CA PHE A 335 -15.85 2.15 -23.48
C PHE A 335 -17.25 2.78 -23.36
N GLY A 336 -17.73 3.02 -22.13
CA GLY A 336 -19.05 3.60 -21.87
C GLY A 336 -20.20 2.66 -22.20
N LEU A 337 -20.00 1.36 -22.01
CA LEU A 337 -20.98 0.29 -22.23
C LEU A 337 -21.49 -0.23 -20.89
N GLU A 338 -22.70 -0.80 -20.88
CA GLU A 338 -23.23 -1.48 -19.71
C GLU A 338 -22.47 -2.80 -19.46
N ASP A 339 -22.18 -3.10 -18.20
CA ASP A 339 -21.49 -4.31 -17.76
C ASP A 339 -22.39 -5.55 -17.93
N SER A 340 -22.42 -6.11 -19.13
CA SER A 340 -23.25 -7.28 -19.44
C SER A 340 -22.49 -8.32 -20.27
N VAL A 341 -22.44 -8.13 -21.57
CA VAL A 341 -21.80 -9.04 -22.52
C VAL A 341 -20.83 -8.25 -23.40
N PRO A 342 -19.54 -8.62 -23.42
CA PRO A 342 -18.58 -7.96 -24.30
C PRO A 342 -19.01 -8.11 -25.76
N PRO A 343 -18.82 -7.07 -26.60
CA PRO A 343 -19.04 -7.21 -28.02
C PRO A 343 -18.05 -8.24 -28.62
N PRO A 344 -18.39 -8.90 -29.74
CA PRO A 344 -17.41 -9.71 -30.46
C PRO A 344 -16.23 -8.83 -30.91
N LEU A 345 -15.08 -9.46 -31.26
CA LEU A 345 -13.84 -8.74 -31.59
C LEU A 345 -14.05 -7.62 -32.61
N GLU A 346 -14.81 -7.87 -33.67
CA GLU A 346 -15.16 -6.86 -34.68
C GLU A 346 -15.92 -5.68 -34.07
N GLY A 347 -16.87 -5.93 -33.16
CA GLY A 347 -17.61 -4.90 -32.44
C GLY A 347 -16.71 -4.09 -31.51
N ALA A 348 -15.76 -4.74 -30.85
CA ALA A 348 -14.77 -4.08 -30.01
C ALA A 348 -13.86 -3.15 -30.82
N ILE A 349 -13.41 -3.60 -32.01
CA ILE A 349 -12.61 -2.79 -32.95
C ILE A 349 -13.44 -1.62 -33.47
N ASN A 350 -14.73 -1.81 -33.74
CA ASN A 350 -15.62 -0.76 -34.24
C ASN A 350 -15.87 0.39 -33.22
N ALA A 351 -15.62 0.15 -31.94
CA ALA A 351 -15.68 1.19 -30.92
C ALA A 351 -14.48 2.17 -30.98
N TYR A 352 -13.41 1.82 -31.68
CA TYR A 352 -12.32 2.77 -31.93
C TYR A 352 -12.71 3.80 -32.98
N HIS A 353 -12.06 4.97 -32.90
CA HIS A 353 -12.28 6.07 -33.86
C HIS A 353 -11.99 5.56 -35.28
N PRO A 354 -12.80 5.95 -36.30
CA PRO A 354 -12.65 5.46 -37.66
C PRO A 354 -11.22 5.54 -38.21
N ASP A 355 -10.53 6.66 -37.99
CA ASP A 355 -9.14 6.85 -38.44
C ASP A 355 -8.13 5.90 -37.78
N ASP A 356 -8.43 5.39 -36.57
CA ASP A 356 -7.51 4.61 -35.76
C ASP A 356 -7.78 3.09 -35.90
N ARG A 357 -8.94 2.69 -36.46
CA ARG A 357 -9.34 1.27 -36.58
C ARG A 357 -8.31 0.40 -37.31
N GLN A 358 -7.76 0.91 -38.42
CA GLN A 358 -6.78 0.16 -39.20
C GLN A 358 -5.49 -0.11 -38.40
N ILE A 359 -5.07 0.86 -37.59
CA ILE A 359 -3.90 0.69 -36.70
C ILE A 359 -4.18 -0.41 -35.69
N VAL A 360 -5.34 -0.38 -35.03
CA VAL A 360 -5.75 -1.37 -34.04
C VAL A 360 -5.83 -2.77 -34.65
N THR A 361 -6.50 -2.90 -35.80
CA THR A 361 -6.62 -4.18 -36.54
C THR A 361 -5.23 -4.76 -36.85
N ASN A 362 -4.34 -3.94 -37.43
CA ASN A 362 -3.00 -4.38 -37.78
C ASN A 362 -2.19 -4.89 -36.55
N HIS A 363 -2.34 -4.26 -35.39
CA HIS A 363 -1.67 -4.72 -34.15
C HIS A 363 -2.24 -6.05 -33.67
N ILE A 364 -3.56 -6.21 -33.68
CA ILE A 364 -4.22 -7.46 -33.24
C ILE A 364 -3.92 -8.60 -34.21
N ASP A 365 -4.05 -8.39 -35.51
CA ASP A 365 -3.78 -9.41 -36.54
C ASP A 365 -2.30 -9.88 -36.46
N ARG A 366 -1.37 -8.94 -36.34
CA ARG A 366 0.04 -9.24 -36.17
C ARG A 366 0.31 -10.05 -34.91
N ALA A 367 -0.35 -9.71 -33.79
CA ALA A 367 -0.22 -10.46 -32.55
C ALA A 367 -0.72 -11.90 -32.69
N ILE A 368 -1.83 -12.09 -33.40
CA ILE A 368 -2.41 -13.41 -33.66
C ILE A 368 -1.52 -14.21 -34.63
N GLU A 369 -1.06 -13.63 -35.75
CA GLU A 369 -0.26 -14.33 -36.77
C GLU A 369 1.14 -14.66 -36.29
N HIS A 370 1.81 -13.70 -35.62
CA HIS A 370 3.22 -13.83 -35.23
C HIS A 370 3.42 -14.21 -33.78
N ARG A 371 2.35 -14.39 -33.02
CA ARG A 371 2.38 -14.70 -31.57
C ARG A 371 3.30 -13.74 -30.80
N CYS A 372 3.09 -12.45 -30.98
CA CYS A 372 3.89 -11.39 -30.34
C CYS A 372 3.01 -10.40 -29.59
N ASP A 373 3.62 -9.75 -28.63
CA ASP A 373 2.97 -8.70 -27.83
C ASP A 373 2.71 -7.46 -28.66
N PHE A 374 1.76 -6.65 -28.23
CA PHE A 374 1.49 -5.34 -28.82
C PHE A 374 1.31 -4.24 -27.77
N ASP A 375 1.59 -3.00 -28.18
CA ASP A 375 1.35 -1.78 -27.40
C ASP A 375 0.99 -0.69 -28.40
N PHE A 376 -0.20 -0.13 -28.27
CA PHE A 376 -0.64 1.01 -29.09
C PHE A 376 -1.47 2.00 -28.31
N THR A 377 -1.54 3.22 -28.83
CA THR A 377 -2.46 4.26 -28.36
C THR A 377 -3.43 4.61 -29.47
N ALA A 378 -4.72 4.66 -29.15
CA ALA A 378 -5.77 4.98 -30.12
C ALA A 378 -6.92 5.71 -29.43
N ARG A 379 -7.78 6.32 -30.22
CA ARG A 379 -9.03 6.96 -29.76
C ARG A 379 -10.17 5.96 -29.81
N ILE A 380 -11.02 5.96 -28.78
CA ILE A 380 -12.32 5.28 -28.79
C ILE A 380 -13.44 6.32 -28.86
N VAL A 381 -14.57 5.92 -29.41
CA VAL A 381 -15.80 6.74 -29.49
C VAL A 381 -16.87 6.05 -28.67
N ARG A 382 -17.23 6.65 -27.55
CA ARG A 382 -18.28 6.14 -26.67
C ARG A 382 -19.68 6.26 -27.32
N PRO A 383 -20.69 5.50 -26.87
CA PRO A 383 -22.04 5.60 -27.39
C PRO A 383 -22.66 7.01 -27.31
N ASN A 384 -22.24 7.81 -26.35
CA ASN A 384 -22.66 9.22 -26.21
C ASN A 384 -21.90 10.19 -27.13
N GLY A 385 -20.98 9.69 -27.97
CA GLY A 385 -20.15 10.50 -28.87
C GLY A 385 -18.88 11.08 -28.22
N GLU A 386 -18.61 10.80 -26.93
CA GLU A 386 -17.40 11.24 -26.25
C GLU A 386 -16.18 10.50 -26.78
N ILE A 387 -15.10 11.23 -27.11
CA ILE A 387 -13.85 10.66 -27.56
C ILE A 387 -12.91 10.51 -26.35
N ARG A 388 -12.38 9.31 -26.16
CA ARG A 388 -11.36 9.01 -25.17
C ARG A 388 -10.10 8.52 -25.83
N HIS A 389 -8.95 8.80 -25.20
CA HIS A 389 -7.66 8.26 -25.61
C HIS A 389 -7.34 7.05 -24.75
N VAL A 390 -7.10 5.93 -25.38
CA VAL A 390 -6.75 4.69 -24.67
C VAL A 390 -5.40 4.17 -25.13
N ARG A 391 -4.67 3.57 -24.19
CA ARG A 391 -3.49 2.76 -24.48
C ARG A 391 -3.83 1.31 -24.23
N SER A 392 -3.67 0.47 -25.23
CA SER A 392 -3.92 -0.98 -25.13
C SER A 392 -2.62 -1.74 -25.29
N ARG A 393 -2.38 -2.65 -24.35
CA ARG A 393 -1.27 -3.63 -24.39
C ARG A 393 -1.86 -5.02 -24.33
N GLY A 394 -1.31 -5.92 -25.13
CA GLY A 394 -1.70 -7.31 -25.12
C GLY A 394 -0.48 -8.21 -25.26
N GLU A 395 -0.54 -9.34 -24.58
CA GLU A 395 0.48 -10.39 -24.59
C GLU A 395 -0.17 -11.75 -24.84
N ILE A 396 0.65 -12.71 -25.26
CA ILE A 396 0.20 -14.09 -25.39
C ILE A 396 -0.08 -14.64 -23.99
N ASP A 397 -1.31 -15.09 -23.80
CA ASP A 397 -1.70 -15.80 -22.59
C ASP A 397 -1.23 -17.26 -22.68
N HIS A 398 -1.96 -18.20 -22.25
CA HIS A 398 -1.58 -19.62 -22.23
C HIS A 398 -1.59 -20.23 -23.63
N ILE A 399 -0.57 -21.08 -23.94
CA ILE A 399 -0.55 -21.94 -25.11
C ILE A 399 -0.94 -23.35 -24.64
N GLU A 400 -2.08 -23.85 -25.10
CA GLU A 400 -2.55 -25.20 -24.76
C GLU A 400 -1.78 -26.28 -25.51
N SER A 401 -1.89 -27.54 -25.06
CA SER A 401 -1.20 -28.68 -25.67
C SER A 401 -1.63 -28.96 -27.11
N ASP A 402 -2.80 -28.50 -27.55
CA ASP A 402 -3.32 -28.57 -28.91
C ASP A 402 -2.84 -27.41 -29.81
N GLY A 403 -2.02 -26.49 -29.26
CA GLY A 403 -1.50 -25.31 -29.94
C GLY A 403 -2.45 -24.12 -29.99
N SER A 404 -3.64 -24.23 -29.38
CA SER A 404 -4.53 -23.08 -29.17
C SER A 404 -3.94 -22.11 -28.16
N PHE A 405 -4.21 -20.81 -28.34
CA PHE A 405 -3.72 -19.76 -27.45
C PHE A 405 -4.74 -18.66 -27.30
N GLY A 406 -4.55 -17.87 -26.24
CA GLY A 406 -5.31 -16.66 -25.98
C GLY A 406 -4.43 -15.43 -26.03
N LEU A 407 -5.05 -14.29 -26.08
CA LEU A 407 -4.44 -13.00 -25.81
C LEU A 407 -5.03 -12.47 -24.49
N PHE A 408 -4.15 -12.03 -23.62
CA PHE A 408 -4.50 -11.27 -22.44
C PHE A 408 -3.98 -9.85 -22.60
N GLY A 409 -4.76 -8.86 -22.19
CA GLY A 409 -4.30 -7.49 -22.31
C GLY A 409 -4.98 -6.55 -21.33
N ILE A 410 -4.44 -5.35 -21.32
CA ILE A 410 -4.95 -4.22 -20.55
C ILE A 410 -5.27 -3.07 -21.46
N VAL A 411 -6.29 -2.32 -21.11
CA VAL A 411 -6.62 -1.03 -21.73
C VAL A 411 -6.69 0.02 -20.63
N GLN A 412 -6.04 1.15 -20.86
CA GLN A 412 -5.97 2.27 -19.93
C GLN A 412 -6.54 3.54 -20.58
N ASP A 413 -7.44 4.23 -19.89
CA ASP A 413 -7.86 5.57 -20.30
C ASP A 413 -6.75 6.58 -19.94
N ILE A 414 -6.14 7.17 -20.96
CA ILE A 414 -5.08 8.16 -20.87
C ILE A 414 -5.54 9.56 -21.29
N THR A 415 -6.85 9.80 -21.37
CA THR A 415 -7.42 11.07 -21.86
C THR A 415 -6.95 12.26 -21.05
N ILE A 416 -6.91 12.11 -19.72
CA ILE A 416 -6.42 13.16 -18.81
C ILE A 416 -4.94 13.44 -19.05
N GLN A 417 -4.12 12.40 -19.20
CA GLN A 417 -2.68 12.52 -19.45
C GLN A 417 -2.39 13.24 -20.77
N VAL A 418 -3.11 12.87 -21.85
CA VAL A 418 -2.99 13.52 -23.16
C VAL A 418 -3.41 14.99 -23.08
N SER A 419 -4.53 15.30 -22.41
CA SER A 419 -5.01 16.66 -22.24
C SER A 419 -4.03 17.53 -21.43
N HIS A 420 -3.46 16.98 -20.36
CA HIS A 420 -2.47 17.68 -19.56
C HIS A 420 -1.16 17.92 -20.34
N ALA A 421 -0.69 16.94 -21.11
CA ALA A 421 0.49 17.09 -21.95
C ALA A 421 0.31 18.23 -22.97
N ALA A 422 -0.84 18.27 -23.64
CA ALA A 422 -1.17 19.34 -24.58
C ALA A 422 -1.28 20.72 -23.91
N ALA A 423 -1.85 20.78 -22.70
CA ALA A 423 -1.94 22.04 -21.94
C ALA A 423 -0.56 22.55 -21.50
N ILE A 424 0.33 21.66 -21.05
CA ILE A 424 1.70 22.00 -20.67
C ILE A 424 2.48 22.53 -21.86
N GLU A 425 2.38 21.88 -23.02
CA GLU A 425 3.05 22.32 -24.24
C GLU A 425 2.56 23.71 -24.68
N LYS A 426 1.25 23.93 -24.65
CA LYS A 426 0.68 25.25 -24.97
C LYS A 426 1.13 26.32 -23.98
N ALA A 427 1.19 26.02 -22.70
CA ALA A 427 1.68 26.94 -21.67
C ALA A 427 3.16 27.28 -21.88
N ARG A 428 4.00 26.27 -22.20
CA ARG A 428 5.41 26.47 -22.51
C ARG A 428 5.62 27.41 -23.69
N ASN A 429 4.93 27.15 -24.80
CA ASN A 429 5.03 27.98 -26.02
C ASN A 429 4.62 29.42 -25.76
N ARG A 430 3.58 29.66 -24.95
CA ARG A 430 3.20 31.01 -24.53
C ARG A 430 4.25 31.69 -23.66
N ALA A 431 4.85 30.96 -22.73
CA ALA A 431 5.90 31.49 -21.85
C ALA A 431 7.16 31.86 -22.65
N GLU A 432 7.56 31.02 -23.61
CA GLU A 432 8.72 31.30 -24.50
C GLU A 432 8.47 32.54 -25.36
N GLU A 433 7.25 32.71 -25.88
CA GLU A 433 6.90 33.90 -26.68
C GLU A 433 6.87 35.16 -25.82
N ALA A 434 6.29 35.11 -24.62
CA ALA A 434 6.28 36.23 -23.68
C ALA A 434 7.70 36.62 -23.24
N ALA A 435 8.59 35.62 -23.02
CA ALA A 435 9.99 35.88 -22.69
C ALA A 435 10.74 36.59 -23.83
N ARG A 436 10.53 36.16 -25.08
CA ARG A 436 11.12 36.83 -26.26
C ARG A 436 10.65 38.27 -26.38
N GLN A 437 9.34 38.52 -26.21
CA GLN A 437 8.79 39.87 -26.26
C GLN A 437 9.33 40.74 -25.12
N ALA A 438 9.39 40.21 -23.91
CA ALA A 438 9.97 40.93 -22.76
C ALA A 438 11.43 41.28 -22.98
N GLN A 439 12.25 40.38 -23.55
CA GLN A 439 13.64 40.62 -23.90
C GLN A 439 13.79 41.70 -24.97
N ALA A 440 12.96 41.62 -26.04
CA ALA A 440 12.99 42.65 -27.09
C ALA A 440 12.68 44.04 -26.54
N ILE A 441 11.67 44.16 -25.65
CA ILE A 441 11.34 45.44 -24.99
C ILE A 441 12.48 45.92 -24.08
N ALA A 442 13.10 45.00 -23.33
CA ALA A 442 14.18 45.33 -22.39
C ALA A 442 15.48 45.76 -23.09
N GLU A 443 15.70 45.40 -24.38
CA GLU A 443 16.93 45.65 -25.14
C GLU A 443 16.78 46.71 -26.21
N THR A 444 15.58 47.18 -26.49
CA THR A 444 15.30 48.15 -27.56
C THR A 444 14.92 49.52 -26.98
N ASP A 445 15.38 50.60 -27.58
CA ASP A 445 14.92 51.96 -27.28
C ASP A 445 13.56 52.19 -27.92
N GLN A 446 12.54 52.47 -27.10
CA GLN A 446 11.17 52.57 -27.52
C GLN A 446 10.88 53.71 -28.52
N LEU A 447 11.69 54.76 -28.51
CA LEU A 447 11.53 55.87 -29.44
C LEU A 447 12.13 55.57 -30.81
N THR A 448 13.35 55.07 -30.83
CA THR A 448 14.15 54.97 -32.06
C THR A 448 14.19 53.60 -32.69
N GLY A 449 13.73 52.55 -31.95
CA GLY A 449 13.72 51.16 -32.41
C GLY A 449 15.11 50.50 -32.52
N ILE A 450 16.19 51.17 -32.21
CA ILE A 450 17.55 50.60 -32.15
C ILE A 450 17.86 50.09 -30.75
N ALA A 451 19.05 49.51 -30.55
CA ALA A 451 19.49 49.06 -29.24
C ALA A 451 19.43 50.17 -28.18
N ASN A 452 18.92 49.88 -27.00
CA ASN A 452 18.95 50.79 -25.86
C ASN A 452 20.32 50.75 -25.15
N ARG A 453 20.51 51.60 -24.17
CA ARG A 453 21.77 51.69 -23.39
C ARG A 453 22.18 50.34 -22.82
N ARG A 454 21.24 49.56 -22.27
CA ARG A 454 21.53 48.25 -21.66
C ARG A 454 22.12 47.27 -22.69
N ARG A 455 21.47 47.13 -23.84
CA ARG A 455 21.93 46.25 -24.92
C ARG A 455 23.26 46.74 -25.48
N THR A 456 23.40 48.04 -25.72
CA THR A 456 24.65 48.64 -26.21
C THR A 456 25.83 48.38 -25.28
N THR A 457 25.62 48.55 -23.97
CA THR A 457 26.68 48.27 -22.99
C THR A 457 27.05 46.78 -22.96
N SER A 458 26.06 45.88 -22.99
CA SER A 458 26.32 44.45 -23.05
C SER A 458 27.07 44.04 -24.32
N GLU A 459 26.76 44.65 -25.43
CA GLU A 459 27.39 44.35 -26.71
C GLU A 459 28.82 44.87 -26.78
N ILE A 460 29.12 46.05 -26.21
CA ILE A 460 30.49 46.53 -26.06
C ILE A 460 31.34 45.54 -25.26
N VAL A 461 30.81 45.02 -24.14
CA VAL A 461 31.54 44.03 -23.34
C VAL A 461 31.81 42.76 -24.16
N ARG A 462 30.82 42.28 -24.90
CA ARG A 462 30.95 41.12 -25.80
C ARG A 462 32.00 41.38 -26.89
N ALA A 463 31.92 42.55 -27.58
CA ALA A 463 32.83 42.91 -28.64
C ALA A 463 34.28 43.03 -28.15
N VAL A 464 34.51 43.59 -26.96
CA VAL A 464 35.84 43.66 -26.34
C VAL A 464 36.41 42.28 -26.05
N LEU A 465 35.57 41.35 -25.51
CA LEU A 465 36.01 39.99 -25.25
C LEU A 465 36.33 39.22 -26.53
N ALA A 466 35.53 39.40 -27.58
CA ALA A 466 35.76 38.80 -28.88
C ALA A 466 37.04 39.36 -29.55
N ALA A 467 37.20 40.67 -29.56
CA ALA A 467 38.40 41.32 -30.13
C ALA A 467 39.68 40.82 -29.47
N ARG A 468 39.70 40.69 -28.14
CA ARG A 468 40.84 40.14 -27.39
C ARG A 468 41.13 38.68 -27.69
N ARG A 469 40.05 37.86 -27.75
CA ARG A 469 40.20 36.41 -28.02
C ARG A 469 40.78 36.16 -29.42
N ASP A 470 40.28 36.91 -30.40
CA ASP A 470 40.56 36.68 -31.82
C ASP A 470 41.69 37.59 -32.37
N ASP A 471 42.33 38.36 -31.49
CA ASP A 471 43.38 39.38 -31.81
C ASP A 471 42.95 40.28 -32.95
N ARG A 472 41.75 40.86 -32.83
CA ARG A 472 41.18 41.76 -33.86
C ARG A 472 40.94 43.16 -33.32
N SER A 473 40.98 44.14 -34.23
CA SER A 473 40.69 45.53 -33.88
C SER A 473 39.17 45.67 -33.55
N LEU A 474 38.90 46.55 -32.59
CA LEU A 474 37.54 46.99 -32.25
C LEU A 474 37.57 48.52 -32.12
N ALA A 475 36.69 49.21 -32.80
CA ALA A 475 36.49 50.64 -32.60
C ALA A 475 35.06 50.94 -32.11
N VAL A 476 34.95 52.03 -31.36
CA VAL A 476 33.64 52.56 -30.91
C VAL A 476 33.60 54.05 -31.31
N ALA A 477 32.44 54.46 -31.81
CA ALA A 477 32.16 55.89 -32.05
C ALA A 477 31.00 56.35 -31.16
N VAL A 478 31.19 57.34 -30.36
CA VAL A 478 30.16 58.05 -29.61
C VAL A 478 29.78 59.31 -30.37
N PHE A 479 28.48 59.51 -30.57
CA PHE A 479 28.01 60.71 -31.24
C PHE A 479 26.78 61.32 -30.59
N ASP A 480 26.62 62.63 -30.83
CA ASP A 480 25.55 63.43 -30.22
C ASP A 480 24.99 64.39 -31.29
N VAL A 481 23.66 64.62 -31.21
CA VAL A 481 22.95 65.50 -32.15
C VAL A 481 23.25 66.96 -31.79
N ASP A 482 23.96 67.67 -32.68
CA ASP A 482 24.37 69.04 -32.46
C ASP A 482 23.18 69.99 -32.27
N HIS A 483 23.24 70.77 -31.17
CA HIS A 483 22.18 71.73 -30.82
C HIS A 483 20.80 71.16 -30.63
N PHE A 484 20.62 69.86 -30.20
CA PHE A 484 19.34 69.18 -30.06
C PHE A 484 18.37 69.92 -29.12
N LYS A 485 18.89 70.52 -28.04
CA LYS A 485 18.08 71.35 -27.15
C LYS A 485 17.43 72.50 -27.91
N ARG A 486 18.16 73.18 -28.82
CA ARG A 486 17.58 74.24 -29.64
C ARG A 486 16.53 73.75 -30.62
N VAL A 487 16.62 72.49 -31.10
CA VAL A 487 15.59 71.86 -31.91
C VAL A 487 14.30 71.70 -31.07
N ASN A 488 14.43 71.19 -29.86
CA ASN A 488 13.27 71.03 -28.95
C ASN A 488 12.63 72.39 -28.59
N ASP A 489 13.48 73.40 -28.24
CA ASP A 489 12.99 74.72 -27.85
C ASP A 489 12.32 75.49 -29.02
N THR A 490 12.70 75.22 -30.26
CA THR A 490 12.17 75.94 -31.44
C THR A 490 11.02 75.21 -32.08
N TYR A 491 11.01 73.85 -32.13
CA TYR A 491 10.06 73.06 -32.91
C TYR A 491 9.24 72.10 -32.02
N GLY A 492 9.43 72.11 -30.72
CA GLY A 492 8.78 71.25 -29.75
C GLY A 492 9.39 69.86 -29.64
N HIS A 493 9.12 69.17 -28.53
CA HIS A 493 9.63 67.83 -28.26
C HIS A 493 9.24 66.77 -29.28
N HIS A 494 8.06 66.88 -29.88
CA HIS A 494 7.62 65.94 -30.94
C HIS A 494 8.59 66.01 -32.16
N ALA A 495 8.98 67.24 -32.56
CA ALA A 495 9.92 67.41 -33.67
C ALA A 495 11.32 66.87 -33.29
N GLY A 496 11.73 67.02 -32.01
CA GLY A 496 12.96 66.40 -31.48
C GLY A 496 12.91 64.89 -31.57
N ASP A 497 11.81 64.26 -31.15
CA ASP A 497 11.61 62.82 -31.23
C ASP A 497 11.72 62.29 -32.67
N GLU A 498 11.12 62.97 -33.63
CA GLU A 498 11.22 62.63 -35.06
C GLU A 498 12.67 62.80 -35.58
N VAL A 499 13.40 63.79 -35.09
CA VAL A 499 14.83 63.93 -35.38
C VAL A 499 15.64 62.75 -34.85
N LEU A 500 15.39 62.31 -33.62
CA LEU A 500 16.08 61.15 -33.04
C LEU A 500 15.79 59.85 -33.79
N LYS A 501 14.51 59.60 -34.16
CA LYS A 501 14.12 58.44 -34.98
C LYS A 501 14.85 58.46 -36.34
N ARG A 502 14.89 59.62 -36.99
CA ARG A 502 15.56 59.79 -38.25
C ARG A 502 17.08 59.57 -38.14
N VAL A 503 17.72 60.16 -37.13
CA VAL A 503 19.17 59.99 -36.86
C VAL A 503 19.50 58.54 -36.64
N ALA A 504 18.74 57.83 -35.80
CA ALA A 504 18.90 56.42 -35.56
C ALA A 504 18.79 55.57 -36.84
N ASN A 505 17.73 55.81 -37.65
CA ASN A 505 17.52 55.09 -38.90
C ASN A 505 18.60 55.36 -39.94
N VAL A 506 19.04 56.63 -40.09
CA VAL A 506 20.12 57.01 -41.03
C VAL A 506 21.45 56.38 -40.57
N ALA A 507 21.75 56.42 -39.28
CA ALA A 507 22.93 55.79 -38.74
C ALA A 507 22.93 54.28 -38.98
N ALA A 508 21.81 53.60 -38.65
CA ALA A 508 21.70 52.15 -38.84
C ALA A 508 21.85 51.75 -40.33
N LYS A 509 21.26 52.49 -41.26
CA LYS A 509 21.39 52.24 -42.71
C LYS A 509 22.78 52.50 -43.27
N ALA A 510 23.57 53.35 -42.62
CA ALA A 510 24.93 53.65 -43.04
C ALA A 510 25.98 52.64 -42.52
N LEU A 511 25.54 51.65 -41.69
CA LEU A 511 26.41 50.63 -41.11
C LEU A 511 26.28 49.31 -41.91
N ARG A 512 27.31 48.47 -41.84
CA ARG A 512 27.34 47.11 -42.43
C ARG A 512 26.73 46.07 -41.48
N ALA A 513 26.43 44.92 -42.00
CA ALA A 513 26.07 43.77 -41.17
C ALA A 513 27.26 43.45 -40.22
N GLY A 514 26.97 43.35 -38.93
CA GLY A 514 27.98 43.16 -37.88
C GLY A 514 28.31 44.42 -37.09
N ASP A 515 28.10 45.62 -37.67
CA ASP A 515 28.14 46.88 -36.90
C ASP A 515 26.81 47.08 -36.15
N MET A 516 26.85 47.79 -35.04
CA MET A 516 25.65 48.07 -34.26
C MET A 516 25.61 49.55 -33.86
N VAL A 517 24.42 50.14 -33.92
CA VAL A 517 24.15 51.46 -33.33
C VAL A 517 23.12 51.32 -32.19
N GLY A 518 23.36 51.98 -31.09
CA GLY A 518 22.45 52.05 -29.95
C GLY A 518 22.31 53.48 -29.44
N ARG A 519 21.15 53.78 -28.86
CA ARG A 519 20.89 55.04 -28.17
C ARG A 519 21.33 54.91 -26.72
N PHE A 520 22.27 55.76 -26.31
CA PHE A 520 22.86 55.67 -24.98
C PHE A 520 22.12 56.53 -23.95
N GLY A 521 21.46 57.59 -24.39
CA GLY A 521 20.58 58.45 -23.58
C GLY A 521 20.33 59.78 -24.29
N GLY A 522 19.16 60.40 -24.06
CA GLY A 522 18.84 61.70 -24.64
C GLY A 522 19.10 61.77 -26.16
N GLU A 523 20.10 62.55 -26.54
CA GLU A 523 20.56 62.77 -27.92
C GLU A 523 21.86 62.04 -28.26
N GLU A 524 22.34 61.17 -27.37
CA GLU A 524 23.61 60.46 -27.49
C GLU A 524 23.43 59.04 -28.07
N PHE A 525 24.28 58.66 -28.96
CA PHE A 525 24.31 57.39 -29.66
C PHE A 525 25.71 56.77 -29.62
N VAL A 526 25.79 55.48 -29.67
CA VAL A 526 27.06 54.73 -29.73
C VAL A 526 27.01 53.77 -30.90
N ILE A 527 28.08 53.76 -31.70
CA ILE A 527 28.31 52.77 -32.75
C ILE A 527 29.42 51.83 -32.29
N ILE A 528 29.21 50.54 -32.45
CA ILE A 528 30.18 49.47 -32.18
C ILE A 528 30.62 48.93 -33.53
N LEU A 529 31.92 48.93 -33.78
CA LEU A 529 32.54 48.55 -35.05
C LEU A 529 33.55 47.40 -34.81
N PRO A 530 33.11 46.16 -34.83
CA PRO A 530 34.05 45.03 -34.75
C PRO A 530 34.95 44.96 -35.99
N ASP A 531 36.10 44.31 -35.83
CA ASP A 531 37.11 44.14 -36.90
C ASP A 531 37.42 45.45 -37.64
N THR A 532 37.66 46.57 -36.89
CA THR A 532 37.74 47.89 -37.45
C THR A 532 38.84 48.70 -36.75
N THR A 533 39.84 49.18 -37.50
CA THR A 533 40.87 50.05 -37.02
C THR A 533 40.39 51.52 -36.96
N THR A 534 41.14 52.40 -36.25
CA THR A 534 40.81 53.82 -36.15
C THR A 534 40.62 54.48 -37.53
N GLN A 535 41.44 54.16 -38.51
CA GLN A 535 41.35 54.76 -39.87
C GLN A 535 40.02 54.36 -40.55
N THR A 536 39.67 53.10 -40.49
CA THR A 536 38.41 52.58 -41.07
C THR A 536 37.20 53.12 -40.31
N ALA A 537 37.27 53.18 -38.96
CA ALA A 537 36.23 53.75 -38.12
C ALA A 537 35.97 55.24 -38.43
N MET A 538 37.01 56.02 -38.70
CA MET A 538 36.89 57.41 -39.14
C MET A 538 36.11 57.51 -40.48
N LEU A 539 36.37 56.64 -41.44
CA LEU A 539 35.64 56.62 -42.73
C LEU A 539 34.16 56.23 -42.54
N ILE A 540 33.90 55.27 -41.70
CA ILE A 540 32.51 54.83 -41.37
C ILE A 540 31.78 55.96 -40.66
N ALA A 541 32.38 56.55 -39.64
CA ALA A 541 31.85 57.69 -38.89
C ALA A 541 31.56 58.90 -39.78
N GLU A 542 32.47 59.23 -40.70
CA GLU A 542 32.26 60.33 -41.66
C GLU A 542 31.10 60.04 -42.61
N ARG A 543 30.94 58.78 -43.05
CA ARG A 543 29.78 58.35 -43.84
C ARG A 543 28.48 58.55 -43.06
N VAL A 544 28.43 58.15 -41.79
CA VAL A 544 27.27 58.32 -40.91
C VAL A 544 26.99 59.82 -40.73
N ARG A 545 27.98 60.62 -40.33
CA ARG A 545 27.86 62.06 -40.14
C ARG A 545 27.31 62.77 -41.40
N SER A 546 27.97 62.53 -42.55
CA SER A 546 27.55 63.09 -43.85
C SER A 546 26.14 62.69 -44.26
N SER A 547 25.77 61.42 -44.04
CA SER A 547 24.41 60.93 -44.34
C SER A 547 23.35 61.62 -43.47
N ILE A 548 23.64 61.82 -42.17
CA ILE A 548 22.73 62.56 -41.28
C ILE A 548 22.62 64.02 -41.73
N ALA A 549 23.75 64.71 -42.00
CA ALA A 549 23.74 66.08 -42.44
C ALA A 549 23.00 66.32 -43.78
N LYS A 550 23.05 65.33 -44.69
CA LYS A 550 22.36 65.34 -46.01
C LYS A 550 20.91 64.86 -45.98
N SER A 551 20.42 64.39 -44.85
CA SER A 551 19.10 63.74 -44.74
C SER A 551 17.88 64.62 -45.03
N GLY A 552 18.05 65.83 -45.49
CA GLY A 552 17.08 66.66 -46.25
C GLY A 552 15.81 67.14 -45.54
N SER A 553 15.53 66.76 -44.35
CA SER A 553 14.23 67.01 -43.65
C SER A 553 14.38 68.20 -42.67
N THR A 554 13.31 68.93 -42.49
CA THR A 554 13.26 70.04 -41.51
C THR A 554 12.79 69.46 -40.14
N PRO A 555 13.44 69.78 -39.02
CA PRO A 555 14.67 70.60 -38.90
C PRO A 555 15.94 69.85 -39.34
N ARG A 556 16.84 70.54 -40.03
CA ARG A 556 18.18 70.01 -40.38
C ARG A 556 19.04 69.91 -39.12
N VAL A 557 19.69 68.82 -38.94
CA VAL A 557 20.62 68.58 -37.82
C VAL A 557 21.96 68.03 -38.31
N THR A 558 22.97 68.23 -37.54
CA THR A 558 24.28 67.62 -37.71
C THR A 558 24.62 66.83 -36.47
N VAL A 559 25.68 66.06 -36.55
CA VAL A 559 26.22 65.32 -35.42
C VAL A 559 27.71 65.55 -35.25
N SER A 560 28.12 65.60 -34.02
CA SER A 560 29.58 65.57 -33.67
C SER A 560 29.91 64.16 -33.22
N MET A 561 31.07 63.64 -33.57
CA MET A 561 31.44 62.23 -33.28
C MET A 561 32.85 62.15 -32.69
N GLY A 562 33.00 61.29 -31.69
CA GLY A 562 34.29 60.89 -31.13
C GLY A 562 34.55 59.42 -31.31
N ILE A 563 35.69 59.03 -31.79
CA ILE A 563 36.06 57.66 -32.14
C ILE A 563 37.24 57.20 -31.28
N ALA A 564 37.19 55.99 -30.79
CA ALA A 564 38.31 55.32 -30.12
C ALA A 564 38.49 53.91 -30.60
N GLU A 565 39.67 53.42 -30.80
CA GLU A 565 40.02 52.03 -31.02
C GLU A 565 40.47 51.43 -29.70
N LEU A 566 40.10 50.16 -29.50
CA LEU A 566 40.41 49.40 -28.28
C LEU A 566 41.96 49.31 -28.14
N ALA A 567 42.47 49.76 -27.02
CA ALA A 567 43.88 49.60 -26.67
C ALA A 567 44.08 48.23 -25.95
N GLU A 568 45.32 47.76 -25.94
CA GLU A 568 45.72 46.55 -25.24
C GLU A 568 45.40 46.67 -23.74
N GLY A 569 44.72 45.64 -23.18
CA GLY A 569 44.33 45.63 -21.78
C GLY A 569 43.15 46.54 -21.39
N GLU A 570 42.57 47.30 -22.31
CA GLU A 570 41.57 48.35 -22.06
C GLU A 570 40.15 47.74 -21.86
N THR A 571 39.41 48.25 -20.90
CA THR A 571 37.98 47.83 -20.68
C THR A 571 37.03 48.57 -21.63
N GLY A 572 35.84 48.02 -21.89
CA GLY A 572 34.81 48.68 -22.69
C GLY A 572 34.36 50.03 -22.13
N GLU A 573 34.40 50.22 -20.83
CA GLU A 573 34.08 51.48 -20.17
C GLU A 573 35.20 52.56 -20.43
N SER A 574 36.48 52.15 -20.39
CA SER A 574 37.58 53.03 -20.71
C SER A 574 37.55 53.43 -22.17
N LEU A 575 37.29 52.47 -23.08
CA LEU A 575 37.15 52.71 -24.51
C LEU A 575 36.05 53.76 -24.81
N LEU A 576 34.87 53.59 -24.19
CA LEU A 576 33.79 54.58 -24.30
C LEU A 576 34.17 55.94 -23.78
N ARG A 577 34.86 56.01 -22.66
CA ARG A 577 35.34 57.29 -22.07
C ARG A 577 36.29 58.02 -22.97
N ARG A 578 37.18 57.28 -23.66
CA ARG A 578 38.10 57.91 -24.66
C ARG A 578 37.36 58.46 -25.89
N ALA A 579 36.40 57.69 -26.38
CA ALA A 579 35.54 58.13 -27.47
C ALA A 579 34.70 59.34 -27.08
N ASP A 580 34.16 59.39 -25.86
CA ASP A 580 33.43 60.55 -25.34
C ASP A 580 34.34 61.79 -25.20
N GLY A 581 35.56 61.60 -24.70
CA GLY A 581 36.58 62.68 -24.70
C GLY A 581 36.87 63.25 -26.10
N ALA A 582 36.93 62.38 -27.11
CA ALA A 582 37.09 62.80 -28.50
C ALA A 582 35.84 63.53 -29.03
N LEU A 583 34.66 63.11 -28.67
CA LEU A 583 33.38 63.77 -28.98
C LEU A 583 33.35 65.19 -28.39
N TYR A 584 33.81 65.36 -27.14
CA TYR A 584 33.89 66.67 -26.52
C TYR A 584 34.78 67.59 -27.31
N ILE A 585 35.96 67.10 -27.79
CA ILE A 585 36.86 67.89 -28.65
C ILE A 585 36.18 68.25 -29.98
N ALA A 586 35.44 67.32 -30.60
CA ALA A 586 34.70 67.58 -31.83
C ALA A 586 33.64 68.68 -31.63
N LYS A 587 32.91 68.68 -30.54
CA LYS A 587 31.94 69.74 -30.19
C LYS A 587 32.58 71.07 -30.00
N ARG A 588 33.81 71.18 -29.41
CA ARG A 588 34.55 72.41 -29.23
C ARG A 588 35.20 72.92 -30.55
N ALA A 589 35.52 72.03 -31.46
CA ALA A 589 36.11 72.35 -32.76
C ALA A 589 35.11 72.94 -33.79
N GLY A 590 33.90 73.26 -33.36
CA GLY A 590 32.90 73.91 -34.25
C GLY A 590 31.75 73.02 -34.59
N ARG A 591 31.64 71.80 -33.99
CA ARG A 591 30.58 70.77 -34.24
C ARG A 591 30.59 70.25 -35.68
N ASN A 592 29.58 69.39 -36.02
CA ASN A 592 29.52 68.79 -37.36
C ASN A 592 30.86 68.23 -37.85
N THR A 593 31.57 67.58 -36.98
CA THR A 593 32.90 67.02 -37.22
C THR A 593 33.17 65.81 -36.40
N LEU A 594 34.20 65.08 -36.69
CA LEU A 594 34.64 63.93 -35.94
C LEU A 594 36.08 64.06 -35.45
N ARG A 595 36.42 63.42 -34.35
CA ARG A 595 37.76 63.33 -33.78
C ARG A 595 38.07 61.94 -33.31
N SER A 596 39.30 61.49 -33.47
CA SER A 596 39.78 60.28 -32.86
C SER A 596 40.46 60.55 -31.53
N ALA A 597 40.26 59.66 -30.54
CA ALA A 597 41.16 59.65 -29.39
C ALA A 597 42.47 59.03 -29.82
N GLY A 598 43.55 59.79 -29.58
CA GLY A 598 44.90 59.32 -29.79
C GLY A 598 45.24 58.14 -28.87
#